data_2eecdd1a9ef531ee58bdf9500a1797df
#
_entry.id   2eecdd1a9ef531ee58bdf9500a1797df
#
_cell.length_a   1.000
_cell.length_b   1.000
_cell.length_c   1.000
_cell.angle_alpha   90.00
_cell.angle_beta   90.00
_cell.angle_gamma   90.00
#
_symmetry.space_group_name_H-M   'P 1'
#
loop_
_entity.id
_entity.type
_entity.pdbx_description
1 polymer ?
#
loop_
_entity_poly.entity_id
_entity_poly.type
_entity_poly.pdbx_seq_one_letter_code
_entity_poly.pdbx_strand_id
1 'polypeptide(L)'
;SESIPPEQAAELQLRLLRSHAYGVGDPYPDEVVRAAMLLRANALAKGYSGARVETVELLVSMLVAGIVPVVPARGSVGASGDLAPLAHLALPLIGEGEAWVEGRRLPGAEALATAGLEPVRLQAKEGLSLVNGTQFMAAFGALGLVRARWLAKSADIACSLSLEALQGSRTS
;
A
#
# COMPACT_ATOMS: atom_id res chain seq x y z
N SER A 1 21.29 7.18 25.45
CA SER A 1 19.98 7.26 24.76
C SER A 1 19.35 8.59 25.08
N GLU A 2 19.20 9.47 24.09
CA GLU A 2 18.46 10.72 24.26
C GLU A 2 16.97 10.41 24.42
N SER A 3 16.36 10.94 25.47
CA SER A 3 14.92 10.89 25.66
C SER A 3 14.29 12.03 24.86
N ILE A 4 13.46 11.71 23.89
CA ILE A 4 12.76 12.70 23.07
C ILE A 4 11.55 13.21 23.86
N PRO A 5 11.44 14.52 24.10
CA PRO A 5 10.26 15.09 24.77
C PRO A 5 8.98 14.79 24.01
N PRO A 6 7.85 14.51 24.68
CA PRO A 6 6.58 14.22 24.04
C PRO A 6 6.15 15.29 23.04
N GLU A 7 6.46 16.54 23.31
CA GLU A 7 6.14 17.71 22.45
C GLU A 7 6.85 17.65 21.08
N GLN A 8 8.01 17.00 21.01
CA GLN A 8 8.77 16.82 19.76
C GLN A 8 8.42 15.51 19.03
N ALA A 9 7.70 14.62 19.69
CA ALA A 9 7.42 13.29 19.14
C ALA A 9 6.58 13.35 17.84
N ALA A 10 5.57 14.22 17.78
CA ALA A 10 4.73 14.38 16.60
C ALA A 10 5.51 14.95 15.41
N GLU A 11 6.32 15.98 15.62
CA GLU A 11 7.17 16.57 14.58
C GLU A 11 8.20 15.55 14.07
N LEU A 12 8.77 14.73 14.96
CA LEU A 12 9.70 13.67 14.58
C LEU A 12 9.03 12.63 13.67
N GLN A 13 7.77 12.24 13.94
CA GLN A 13 7.02 11.31 13.09
C GLN A 13 6.80 11.88 11.69
N LEU A 14 6.48 13.16 11.60
CA LEU A 14 6.30 13.86 10.34
C LEU A 14 7.61 13.90 9.53
N ARG A 15 8.71 14.27 10.17
CA ARG A 15 10.04 14.29 9.54
C ARG A 15 10.48 12.89 9.11
N LEU A 16 10.20 11.87 9.92
CA LEU A 16 10.48 10.48 9.57
C LEU A 16 9.74 10.09 8.29
N LEU A 17 8.45 10.38 8.20
CA LEU A 17 7.65 10.07 7.02
C LEU A 17 8.21 10.76 5.77
N ARG A 18 8.47 12.07 5.85
CA ARG A 18 9.03 12.86 4.75
C ARG A 18 10.42 12.37 4.33
N SER A 19 11.28 12.01 5.27
CA SER A 19 12.64 11.53 4.99
C SER A 19 12.68 10.19 4.29
N HIS A 20 11.63 9.36 4.43
CA HIS A 20 11.53 8.06 3.78
C HIS A 20 10.79 8.11 2.43
N ALA A 21 10.13 9.21 2.09
CA ALA A 21 9.43 9.41 0.83
C ALA A 21 10.37 9.83 -0.30
N TYR A 22 11.38 9.03 -0.57
CA TYR A 22 12.42 9.28 -1.59
C TYR A 22 12.28 8.40 -2.85
N GLY A 23 11.14 7.74 -3.00
CA GLY A 23 10.85 6.92 -4.19
C GLY A 23 10.86 7.73 -5.49
N VAL A 24 11.27 7.11 -6.59
CA VAL A 24 11.37 7.71 -7.92
C VAL A 24 10.79 6.78 -8.99
N GLY A 25 10.64 7.31 -10.20
CA GLY A 25 10.15 6.57 -11.36
C GLY A 25 8.63 6.59 -11.48
N ASP A 26 8.12 5.78 -12.41
CA ASP A 26 6.69 5.65 -12.64
C ASP A 26 5.97 5.10 -11.41
N PRO A 27 4.72 5.49 -11.16
CA PRO A 27 3.96 4.97 -10.03
C PRO A 27 3.63 3.47 -10.21
N TYR A 28 3.47 2.77 -9.09
CA TYR A 28 2.88 1.44 -9.09
C TYR A 28 1.44 1.46 -9.63
N PRO A 29 0.99 0.35 -10.25
CA PRO A 29 -0.41 0.19 -10.62
C PRO A 29 -1.34 0.31 -9.41
N ASP A 30 -2.52 0.92 -9.60
CA ASP A 30 -3.50 1.15 -8.55
C ASP A 30 -3.86 -0.12 -7.77
N GLU A 31 -3.99 -1.25 -8.45
CA GLU A 31 -4.30 -2.53 -7.80
C GLU A 31 -3.25 -2.94 -6.75
N VAL A 32 -1.97 -2.66 -7.01
CA VAL A 32 -0.87 -2.95 -6.09
C VAL A 32 -0.94 -2.04 -4.86
N VAL A 33 -1.15 -0.73 -5.10
CA VAL A 33 -1.26 0.25 -4.02
C VAL A 33 -2.50 -0.01 -3.16
N ARG A 34 -3.65 -0.31 -3.76
CA ARG A 34 -4.88 -0.67 -3.05
C ARG A 34 -4.70 -1.94 -2.21
N ALA A 35 -4.03 -2.96 -2.76
CA ALA A 35 -3.70 -4.17 -2.01
C ALA A 35 -2.78 -3.86 -0.82
N ALA A 36 -1.76 -3.02 -1.02
CA ALA A 36 -0.86 -2.59 0.06
C ALA A 36 -1.60 -1.79 1.14
N MET A 37 -2.52 -0.88 0.76
CA MET A 37 -3.40 -0.15 1.70
C MET A 37 -4.22 -1.11 2.56
N LEU A 38 -4.90 -2.08 1.94
CA LEU A 38 -5.70 -3.09 2.64
C LEU A 38 -4.86 -3.90 3.62
N LEU A 39 -3.71 -4.40 3.17
CA LEU A 39 -2.80 -5.18 4.00
C LEU A 39 -2.22 -4.35 5.15
N ARG A 40 -1.96 -3.05 4.90
CA ARG A 40 -1.49 -2.14 5.95
C ARG A 40 -2.57 -1.88 6.98
N ALA A 41 -3.79 -1.55 6.56
CA ALA A 41 -4.93 -1.36 7.45
C ALA A 41 -5.17 -2.61 8.31
N ASN A 42 -5.16 -3.81 7.71
CA ASN A 42 -5.30 -5.07 8.43
C ASN A 42 -4.17 -5.31 9.46
N ALA A 43 -2.93 -4.96 9.14
CA ALA A 43 -1.82 -5.10 10.07
C ALA A 43 -1.91 -4.13 11.25
N LEU A 44 -2.29 -2.87 10.99
CA LEU A 44 -2.44 -1.84 12.02
C LEU A 44 -3.64 -2.11 12.92
N ALA A 45 -4.76 -2.59 12.37
CA ALA A 45 -5.98 -2.93 13.10
C ALA A 45 -5.79 -4.02 14.17
N LYS A 46 -4.70 -4.81 14.07
CA LYS A 46 -4.34 -5.79 15.11
C LYS A 46 -3.86 -5.16 16.43
N GLY A 47 -3.59 -3.84 16.44
CA GLY A 47 -3.23 -3.09 17.65
C GLY A 47 -1.79 -3.21 18.13
N TYR A 48 -0.93 -4.01 17.49
CA TYR A 48 0.46 -4.21 17.93
C TYR A 48 1.39 -3.05 17.59
N SER A 49 1.04 -2.23 16.60
CA SER A 49 1.91 -1.15 16.08
C SER A 49 1.77 0.17 16.83
N GLY A 50 0.75 0.34 17.66
CA GLY A 50 0.49 1.58 18.40
C GLY A 50 -0.04 2.72 17.52
N ALA A 51 -0.61 2.43 16.35
CA ALA A 51 -1.37 3.40 15.57
C ALA A 51 -2.73 3.62 16.22
N ARG A 52 -3.21 4.87 16.22
CA ARG A 52 -4.55 5.21 16.71
C ARG A 52 -5.61 4.74 15.72
N VAL A 53 -6.83 4.59 16.24
CA VAL A 53 -7.98 4.15 15.44
C VAL A 53 -8.27 5.13 14.30
N GLU A 54 -8.20 6.43 14.55
CA GLU A 54 -8.46 7.48 13.56
C GLU A 54 -7.52 7.38 12.34
N THR A 55 -6.26 7.01 12.56
CA THR A 55 -5.27 6.84 11.49
C THR A 55 -5.61 5.63 10.61
N VAL A 56 -6.07 4.54 11.23
CA VAL A 56 -6.49 3.32 10.52
C VAL A 56 -7.82 3.56 9.78
N GLU A 57 -8.76 4.22 10.42
CA GLU A 57 -10.06 4.56 9.84
C GLU A 57 -9.90 5.48 8.62
N LEU A 58 -9.02 6.48 8.68
CA LEU A 58 -8.73 7.33 7.53
C LEU A 58 -8.16 6.51 6.37
N LEU A 59 -7.21 5.61 6.63
CA LEU A 59 -6.63 4.74 5.60
C LEU A 59 -7.71 3.85 4.93
N VAL A 60 -8.62 3.30 5.73
CA VAL A 60 -9.76 2.50 5.23
C VAL A 60 -10.74 3.39 4.45
N SER A 61 -11.05 4.59 4.93
CA SER A 61 -11.93 5.54 4.26
C SER A 61 -11.39 5.97 2.91
N MET A 62 -10.09 6.23 2.79
CA MET A 62 -9.42 6.49 1.51
C MET A 62 -9.59 5.32 0.55
N LEU A 63 -9.36 4.08 1.03
CA LEU A 63 -9.49 2.87 0.21
C LEU A 63 -10.93 2.70 -0.31
N VAL A 64 -11.92 2.94 0.54
CA VAL A 64 -13.36 2.84 0.19
C VAL A 64 -13.76 3.97 -0.78
N ALA A 65 -13.26 5.19 -0.57
CA ALA A 65 -13.51 6.32 -1.45
C ALA A 65 -12.76 6.26 -2.80
N GLY A 66 -11.91 5.26 -3.02
CA GLY A 66 -11.12 5.14 -4.23
C GLY A 66 -9.98 6.17 -4.34
N ILE A 67 -9.54 6.74 -3.22
CA ILE A 67 -8.37 7.62 -3.15
C ILE A 67 -7.13 6.74 -3.07
N VAL A 68 -6.36 6.68 -4.16
CA VAL A 68 -5.19 5.80 -4.30
C VAL A 68 -3.92 6.63 -4.28
N PRO A 69 -3.06 6.54 -3.26
CA PRO A 69 -1.80 7.27 -3.20
C PRO A 69 -0.91 7.03 -4.42
N VAL A 70 -0.24 8.08 -4.90
CA VAL A 70 0.78 7.96 -5.94
C VAL A 70 2.07 7.46 -5.30
N VAL A 71 2.43 6.22 -5.57
CA VAL A 71 3.60 5.57 -4.99
C VAL A 71 4.59 5.22 -6.10
N PRO A 72 5.77 5.88 -6.16
CA PRO A 72 6.82 5.56 -7.12
C PRO A 72 7.33 4.13 -6.98
N ALA A 73 7.59 3.47 -8.11
CA ALA A 73 7.94 2.05 -8.15
C ALA A 73 9.39 1.73 -7.75
N ARG A 74 10.26 2.73 -7.64
CA ARG A 74 11.69 2.56 -7.31
C ARG A 74 11.99 3.26 -6.00
N GLY A 75 12.59 2.57 -5.03
CA GLY A 75 12.95 3.12 -3.72
C GLY A 75 12.94 2.12 -2.58
N SER A 76 12.23 0.99 -2.71
CA SER A 76 12.33 -0.10 -1.73
C SER A 76 13.64 -0.85 -1.90
N VAL A 77 14.32 -1.14 -0.78
CA VAL A 77 15.49 -2.02 -0.76
C VAL A 77 15.16 -3.41 -0.17
N GLY A 78 13.94 -3.60 0.34
CA GLY A 78 13.44 -4.87 0.84
C GLY A 78 14.15 -5.44 2.08
N ALA A 79 15.05 -4.67 2.71
CA ALA A 79 15.92 -5.18 3.78
C ALA A 79 15.20 -5.31 5.14
N SER A 80 14.38 -4.32 5.52
CA SER A 80 13.61 -4.32 6.77
C SER A 80 12.15 -3.89 6.54
N GLY A 81 11.68 -4.04 5.31
CA GLY A 81 10.36 -3.66 4.86
C GLY A 81 10.38 -2.67 3.70
N ASP A 82 9.20 -2.24 3.30
CA ASP A 82 8.97 -1.40 2.14
C ASP A 82 8.89 0.08 2.54
N LEU A 83 9.93 0.61 3.21
CA LEU A 83 9.91 1.94 3.87
C LEU A 83 9.51 3.07 2.91
N ALA A 84 10.19 3.20 1.77
CA ALA A 84 9.92 4.29 0.83
C ALA A 84 8.52 4.19 0.19
N PRO A 85 8.08 3.04 -0.36
CA PRO A 85 6.71 2.90 -0.86
C PRO A 85 5.64 3.16 0.20
N LEU A 86 5.83 2.66 1.43
CA LEU A 86 4.89 2.90 2.52
C LEU A 86 4.88 4.36 2.98
N ALA A 87 6.02 5.06 2.92
CA ALA A 87 6.06 6.49 3.18
C ALA A 87 5.21 7.27 2.16
N HIS A 88 5.39 7.00 0.87
CA HIS A 88 4.55 7.61 -0.18
C HIS A 88 3.07 7.26 -0.02
N LEU A 89 2.74 6.02 0.34
CA LEU A 89 1.36 5.61 0.64
C LEU A 89 0.78 6.42 1.78
N ALA A 90 1.58 6.76 2.79
CA ALA A 90 1.13 7.44 3.99
C ALA A 90 1.08 8.97 3.87
N LEU A 91 1.79 9.59 2.91
CA LEU A 91 1.77 11.06 2.74
C LEU A 91 0.35 11.65 2.61
N PRO A 92 -0.58 11.08 1.81
CA PRO A 92 -1.93 11.63 1.71
C PRO A 92 -2.71 11.61 3.04
N LEU A 93 -2.42 10.67 3.95
CA LEU A 93 -3.05 10.65 5.28
C LEU A 93 -2.78 11.93 6.09
N ILE A 94 -1.65 12.59 5.82
CA ILE A 94 -1.28 13.86 6.47
C ILE A 94 -1.54 15.08 5.55
N GLY A 95 -2.23 14.89 4.42
CA GLY A 95 -2.53 15.94 3.45
C GLY A 95 -1.38 16.29 2.51
N GLU A 96 -0.29 15.50 2.52
CA GLU A 96 0.88 15.70 1.66
C GLU A 96 0.92 14.68 0.52
N GLY A 97 1.94 14.78 -0.35
CA GLY A 97 2.07 13.89 -1.50
C GLY A 97 0.92 14.06 -2.48
N GLU A 98 0.64 13.00 -3.24
CA GLU A 98 -0.38 13.01 -4.28
C GLU A 98 -1.19 11.71 -4.24
N ALA A 99 -2.42 11.77 -4.77
CA ALA A 99 -3.27 10.59 -4.93
C ALA A 99 -4.08 10.65 -6.22
N TRP A 100 -4.43 9.49 -6.75
CA TRP A 100 -5.39 9.34 -7.82
C TRP A 100 -6.81 9.34 -7.27
N VAL A 101 -7.69 10.13 -7.88
CA VAL A 101 -9.12 10.15 -7.61
C VAL A 101 -9.83 10.20 -8.96
N GLU A 102 -10.61 9.16 -9.29
CA GLU A 102 -11.33 9.06 -10.58
C GLU A 102 -10.42 9.34 -11.80
N GLY A 103 -9.20 8.79 -11.79
CA GLY A 103 -8.21 8.96 -12.86
C GLY A 103 -7.51 10.31 -12.90
N ARG A 104 -7.79 11.22 -11.98
CA ARG A 104 -7.10 12.51 -11.85
C ARG A 104 -6.07 12.46 -10.72
N ARG A 105 -4.89 12.99 -10.95
CA ARG A 105 -3.83 13.11 -9.95
C ARG A 105 -3.98 14.45 -9.23
N LEU A 106 -4.18 14.38 -7.92
CA LEU A 106 -4.44 15.53 -7.05
C LEU A 106 -3.44 15.57 -5.89
N PRO A 107 -3.12 16.76 -5.34
CA PRO A 107 -2.44 16.89 -4.06
C PRO A 107 -3.20 16.15 -2.95
N GLY A 108 -2.47 15.59 -1.96
CA GLY A 108 -3.07 14.74 -0.92
C GLY A 108 -4.23 15.38 -0.17
N ALA A 109 -4.10 16.65 0.22
CA ALA A 109 -5.18 17.37 0.91
C ALA A 109 -6.43 17.56 0.02
N GLU A 110 -6.24 17.88 -1.26
CA GLU A 110 -7.34 18.01 -2.22
C GLU A 110 -8.04 16.66 -2.46
N ALA A 111 -7.24 15.60 -2.60
CA ALA A 111 -7.76 14.24 -2.78
C ALA A 111 -8.64 13.83 -1.59
N LEU A 112 -8.23 14.08 -0.35
CA LEU A 112 -9.03 13.82 0.84
C LEU A 112 -10.32 14.64 0.84
N ALA A 113 -10.24 15.94 0.51
CA ALA A 113 -11.38 16.83 0.50
C ALA A 113 -12.48 16.39 -0.49
N THR A 114 -12.15 15.70 -1.59
CA THR A 114 -13.16 15.15 -2.53
C THR A 114 -14.13 14.17 -1.87
N ALA A 115 -13.70 13.50 -0.81
CA ALA A 115 -14.49 12.54 -0.04
C ALA A 115 -14.94 13.09 1.32
N GLY A 116 -14.74 14.38 1.59
CA GLY A 116 -15.04 14.99 2.88
C GLY A 116 -14.17 14.47 4.04
N LEU A 117 -12.97 13.99 3.72
CA LEU A 117 -12.00 13.46 4.68
C LEU A 117 -11.00 14.56 5.07
N GLU A 118 -10.57 14.53 6.33
CA GLU A 118 -9.58 15.46 6.87
C GLU A 118 -8.25 14.76 7.16
N PRO A 119 -7.11 15.43 6.92
CA PRO A 119 -5.81 14.87 7.25
C PRO A 119 -5.65 14.63 8.76
N VAL A 120 -4.96 13.56 9.12
CA VAL A 120 -4.61 13.28 10.52
C VAL A 120 -3.30 13.96 10.90
N ARG A 121 -3.20 14.36 12.18
CA ARG A 121 -1.93 14.76 12.81
C ARG A 121 -1.32 13.55 13.47
N LEU A 122 -0.13 13.14 13.01
CA LEU A 122 0.56 11.99 13.57
C LEU A 122 0.96 12.22 15.04
N GLN A 123 0.77 11.19 15.84
CA GLN A 123 1.22 11.12 17.22
C GLN A 123 2.47 10.24 17.36
N ALA A 124 3.00 10.12 18.57
CA ALA A 124 4.17 9.31 18.86
C ALA A 124 4.03 7.89 18.26
N LYS A 125 5.07 7.40 17.58
CA LYS A 125 5.19 6.11 16.89
C LYS A 125 4.35 5.94 15.61
N GLU A 126 3.37 6.78 15.31
CA GLU A 126 2.50 6.58 14.15
C GLU A 126 3.25 6.65 12.81
N GLY A 127 4.21 7.58 12.67
CA GLY A 127 5.06 7.62 11.48
C GLY A 127 5.81 6.32 11.25
N LEU A 128 6.47 5.79 12.28
CA LEU A 128 7.15 4.50 12.20
C LEU A 128 6.16 3.36 11.93
N SER A 129 5.01 3.35 12.59
CA SER A 129 3.98 2.33 12.37
C SER A 129 3.38 2.37 10.96
N LEU A 130 3.39 3.49 10.27
CA LEU A 130 2.94 3.62 8.90
C LEU A 130 3.97 3.14 7.87
N VAL A 131 5.28 3.35 8.10
CA VAL A 131 6.31 3.06 7.09
C VAL A 131 6.97 1.69 7.27
N ASN A 132 6.95 1.10 8.45
CA ASN A 132 7.67 -0.14 8.73
C ASN A 132 6.78 -1.38 8.51
N GLY A 133 6.98 -2.04 7.37
CA GLY A 133 6.25 -3.27 7.02
C GLY A 133 6.55 -3.77 5.62
N THR A 134 5.99 -4.94 5.28
CA THR A 134 6.24 -5.68 4.05
C THR A 134 5.02 -5.71 3.13
N GLN A 135 4.16 -4.70 3.21
CA GLN A 135 2.86 -4.73 2.55
C GLN A 135 2.94 -4.67 1.03
N PHE A 136 3.93 -3.96 0.47
CA PHE A 136 4.14 -3.97 -0.98
C PHE A 136 4.62 -5.33 -1.48
N MET A 137 5.58 -5.97 -0.80
CA MET A 137 5.99 -7.34 -1.12
C MET A 137 4.81 -8.32 -1.04
N ALA A 138 4.01 -8.21 0.02
CA ALA A 138 2.82 -9.06 0.20
C ALA A 138 1.74 -8.78 -0.85
N ALA A 139 1.54 -7.53 -1.25
CA ALA A 139 0.61 -7.15 -2.32
C ALA A 139 1.02 -7.78 -3.66
N PHE A 140 2.29 -7.64 -4.05
CA PHE A 140 2.81 -8.30 -5.26
C PHE A 140 2.68 -9.81 -5.19
N GLY A 141 3.04 -10.42 -4.05
CA GLY A 141 2.92 -11.87 -3.83
C GLY A 141 1.48 -12.35 -3.98
N ALA A 142 0.52 -11.66 -3.36
CA ALA A 142 -0.89 -12.03 -3.41
C ALA A 142 -1.47 -11.90 -4.83
N LEU A 143 -1.24 -10.77 -5.49
CA LEU A 143 -1.70 -10.55 -6.87
C LEU A 143 -1.03 -11.51 -7.86
N GLY A 144 0.28 -11.73 -7.69
CA GLY A 144 1.04 -12.69 -8.49
C GLY A 144 0.53 -14.12 -8.34
N LEU A 145 0.22 -14.54 -7.11
CA LEU A 145 -0.34 -15.86 -6.84
C LEU A 145 -1.71 -16.06 -7.52
N VAL A 146 -2.58 -15.06 -7.45
CA VAL A 146 -3.89 -15.13 -8.14
C VAL A 146 -3.70 -15.30 -9.64
N ARG A 147 -2.83 -14.49 -10.27
CA ARG A 147 -2.52 -14.58 -11.71
C ARG A 147 -1.90 -15.93 -12.08
N ALA A 148 -0.96 -16.44 -11.28
CA ALA A 148 -0.32 -17.73 -11.50
C ALA A 148 -1.34 -18.89 -11.44
N ARG A 149 -2.28 -18.86 -10.50
CA ARG A 149 -3.36 -19.86 -10.41
C ARG A 149 -4.26 -19.83 -11.64
N TRP A 150 -4.63 -18.65 -12.14
CA TRP A 150 -5.40 -18.51 -13.37
C TRP A 150 -4.63 -19.03 -14.59
N LEU A 151 -3.35 -18.70 -14.69
CA LEU A 151 -2.50 -19.18 -15.79
C LEU A 151 -2.37 -20.71 -15.79
N ALA A 152 -2.13 -21.33 -14.62
CA ALA A 152 -2.07 -22.78 -14.48
C ALA A 152 -3.38 -23.44 -14.94
N LYS A 153 -4.52 -22.93 -14.44
CA LYS A 153 -5.82 -23.44 -14.86
C LYS A 153 -6.08 -23.28 -16.37
N SER A 154 -5.67 -22.16 -16.96
CA SER A 154 -5.80 -21.94 -18.41
C SER A 154 -4.91 -22.91 -19.20
N ALA A 155 -3.71 -23.21 -18.72
CA ALA A 155 -2.84 -24.19 -19.33
C ALA A 155 -3.44 -25.61 -19.32
N ASP A 156 -4.03 -26.03 -18.19
CA ASP A 156 -4.72 -27.31 -18.05
C ASP A 156 -5.90 -27.41 -19.03
N ILE A 157 -6.69 -26.35 -19.17
CA ILE A 157 -7.82 -26.30 -20.12
C ILE A 157 -7.31 -26.38 -21.56
N ALA A 158 -6.27 -25.60 -21.91
CA ALA A 158 -5.71 -25.61 -23.27
C ALA A 158 -5.11 -26.99 -23.63
N CYS A 159 -4.42 -27.61 -22.67
CA CYS A 159 -3.89 -28.97 -22.83
C CYS A 159 -5.01 -29.99 -23.06
N SER A 160 -6.07 -29.92 -22.26
CA SER A 160 -7.24 -30.82 -22.39
C SER A 160 -7.93 -30.69 -23.74
N LEU A 161 -8.13 -29.45 -24.21
CA LEU A 161 -8.71 -29.20 -25.54
C LEU A 161 -7.82 -29.71 -26.67
N SER A 162 -6.50 -29.53 -26.55
CA SER A 162 -5.55 -30.04 -27.54
C SER A 162 -5.53 -31.57 -27.57
N LEU A 163 -5.54 -32.20 -26.41
CA LEU A 163 -5.57 -33.67 -26.26
C LEU A 163 -6.82 -34.25 -26.88
N GLU A 164 -7.98 -33.62 -26.63
CA GLU A 164 -9.27 -34.05 -27.20
C GLU A 164 -9.28 -33.88 -28.73
N ALA A 165 -8.84 -32.74 -29.25
CA ALA A 165 -8.77 -32.46 -30.68
C ALA A 165 -7.83 -33.44 -31.45
N LEU A 166 -6.74 -33.83 -30.80
CA LEU A 166 -5.78 -34.80 -31.34
C LEU A 166 -6.16 -36.26 -31.08
N GLN A 167 -7.34 -36.52 -30.48
CA GLN A 167 -7.77 -37.85 -30.07
C GLN A 167 -6.72 -38.60 -29.20
N GLY A 168 -6.04 -37.85 -28.35
CA GLY A 168 -5.00 -38.37 -27.48
C GLY A 168 -5.55 -39.30 -26.40
N SER A 169 -4.76 -40.26 -25.96
CA SER A 169 -5.12 -41.20 -24.89
C SER A 169 -4.91 -40.56 -23.51
N ARG A 170 -5.84 -40.82 -22.57
CA ARG A 170 -5.69 -40.51 -21.16
C ARG A 170 -5.03 -41.65 -20.37
N THR A 171 -4.74 -42.76 -21.04
CA THR A 171 -4.01 -43.91 -20.46
C THR A 171 -2.52 -43.75 -20.72
N SER A 172 -1.78 -43.45 -19.69
CA SER A 172 -0.30 -43.42 -19.69
C SER A 172 0.22 -44.43 -18.70
#